data_f5f002653ff28da474eeb797c57a6756
#
_entry.id   f5f002653ff28da474eeb797c57a6756
#
_cell.length_a   1.000
_cell.length_b   1.000
_cell.length_c   1.000
_cell.angle_alpha   90.00
_cell.angle_beta   90.00
_cell.angle_gamma   90.00
#
_symmetry.space_group_name_H-M   'P 1'
#
loop_
_entity.id
_entity.type
_entity.pdbx_description
1 polymer ?
#
loop_
_entity_poly.entity_id
_entity_poly.type
_entity_poly.pdbx_seq_one_letter_code
_entity_poly.pdbx_strand_id
1 'polypeptide(L)'
;MKSIKKILTATIGAIAIVSSGVGFAADKKVVIAYQTDALPFQVGIANGDYAKSTGYDIDFRKFNSGAEIFAAIASGDVQVGYVGSSPYAAATSRGLDVKAFYVTSISGTDEALVVRNGSGINSLSDLKGKKLAAAPVSTDHYQLLALVKSQGLTEKDVQVLAIPQPEIVAAYNRGDIDGGFVWDPALTELKKNGKVLVTSKDVADKGAPTFSAWVATGNFAKDHPEFLKTFAAVTEKYSQSFVNHKADWGPGSENAKTLAKFLGGTPDAQAAALLNLSLLPLKVQASEAWLGGGEKSGVARILKNTAIFLKEQKKISDVLPSYANFVTPAYLPALK
;
A
#
# COMPACT_ATOMS: atom_id res chain seq x y z
N MET A 1 74.25 -59.39 -29.04
CA MET A 1 74.12 -57.93 -29.02
C MET A 1 72.86 -57.63 -28.23
N LYS A 2 72.99 -57.00 -27.03
CA LYS A 2 71.97 -56.94 -26.00
C LYS A 2 71.17 -55.59 -26.12
N SER A 3 69.85 -55.67 -26.27
CA SER A 3 68.95 -54.50 -26.26
C SER A 3 68.46 -54.20 -24.84
N ILE A 4 68.69 -53.01 -24.37
CA ILE A 4 68.32 -52.50 -23.06
C ILE A 4 66.94 -51.84 -23.19
N LYS A 5 65.89 -52.39 -22.62
CA LYS A 5 64.57 -51.72 -22.49
C LYS A 5 64.60 -50.81 -21.29
N LYS A 6 64.37 -49.51 -21.52
CA LYS A 6 64.14 -48.58 -20.47
C LYS A 6 62.67 -48.54 -20.14
N ILE A 7 62.36 -48.86 -18.88
CA ILE A 7 60.99 -48.72 -18.30
C ILE A 7 60.84 -47.29 -17.84
N LEU A 8 59.84 -46.63 -18.42
CA LEU A 8 59.44 -45.24 -18.02
C LEU A 8 58.24 -45.33 -17.05
N THR A 9 58.50 -45.07 -15.79
CA THR A 9 57.42 -45.04 -14.76
C THR A 9 56.75 -43.63 -14.80
N ALA A 10 55.52 -43.57 -15.26
CA ALA A 10 54.71 -42.36 -15.24
C ALA A 10 54.00 -42.24 -13.90
N THR A 11 54.40 -41.26 -13.11
CA THR A 11 53.73 -40.90 -11.86
C THR A 11 52.55 -39.99 -12.21
N ILE A 12 51.33 -40.49 -12.08
CA ILE A 12 50.10 -39.69 -12.25
C ILE A 12 49.86 -38.94 -10.93
N GLY A 13 50.20 -37.67 -10.93
CA GLY A 13 49.81 -36.74 -9.84
C GLY A 13 48.34 -36.41 -9.96
N ALA A 14 47.51 -36.84 -9.01
CA ALA A 14 46.11 -36.41 -8.89
C ALA A 14 46.07 -34.97 -8.41
N ILE A 15 45.77 -34.01 -9.32
CA ILE A 15 45.45 -32.67 -8.94
C ILE A 15 43.99 -32.64 -8.46
N ALA A 16 43.80 -32.57 -7.13
CA ALA A 16 42.49 -32.27 -6.55
C ALA A 16 42.13 -30.83 -6.87
N ILE A 17 41.23 -30.65 -7.84
CA ILE A 17 40.61 -29.36 -8.11
C ILE A 17 39.63 -29.11 -6.95
N VAL A 18 40.05 -28.31 -5.96
CA VAL A 18 39.15 -27.73 -4.98
C VAL A 18 38.34 -26.65 -5.74
N SER A 19 37.18 -27.01 -6.23
CA SER A 19 36.22 -26.06 -6.71
C SER A 19 35.68 -25.28 -5.50
N SER A 20 36.34 -24.18 -5.16
CA SER A 20 35.76 -23.12 -4.34
C SER A 20 34.52 -22.64 -5.08
N GLY A 21 33.35 -23.13 -4.66
CA GLY A 21 32.09 -22.60 -5.10
C GLY A 21 32.06 -21.11 -4.70
N VAL A 22 32.38 -20.23 -5.62
CA VAL A 22 32.01 -18.83 -5.51
C VAL A 22 30.50 -18.82 -5.57
N GLY A 23 29.87 -18.92 -4.40
CA GLY A 23 28.46 -18.64 -4.26
C GLY A 23 28.27 -17.21 -4.76
N PHE A 24 27.68 -17.05 -5.94
CA PHE A 24 27.15 -15.77 -6.36
C PHE A 24 26.21 -15.33 -5.24
N ALA A 25 26.64 -14.35 -4.42
CA ALA A 25 25.73 -13.66 -3.53
C ALA A 25 24.63 -13.12 -4.45
N ALA A 26 23.41 -13.67 -4.34
CA ALA A 26 22.26 -13.16 -5.05
C ALA A 26 22.24 -11.64 -4.85
N ASP A 27 22.07 -10.90 -5.93
CA ASP A 27 22.09 -9.44 -5.90
C ASP A 27 20.97 -9.00 -4.95
N LYS A 28 21.36 -8.60 -3.71
CA LYS A 28 20.43 -8.25 -2.64
C LYS A 28 19.86 -6.84 -2.85
N LYS A 29 19.41 -6.56 -4.07
CA LYS A 29 18.74 -5.32 -4.42
C LYS A 29 17.26 -5.52 -4.55
N VAL A 30 16.50 -4.53 -4.09
CA VAL A 30 15.04 -4.52 -4.19
C VAL A 30 14.54 -3.09 -4.35
N VAL A 31 13.56 -2.91 -5.22
CA VAL A 31 12.84 -1.63 -5.37
C VAL A 31 11.51 -1.74 -4.64
N ILE A 32 11.26 -0.80 -3.74
CA ILE A 32 10.05 -0.75 -2.91
C ILE A 32 9.32 0.57 -3.14
N ALA A 33 8.05 0.46 -3.53
CA ALA A 33 7.21 1.62 -3.79
C ALA A 33 6.34 1.99 -2.58
N TYR A 34 6.21 3.30 -2.30
CA TYR A 34 5.33 3.84 -1.27
C TYR A 34 4.59 5.08 -1.77
N GLN A 35 3.55 5.52 -1.04
CA GLN A 35 2.72 6.68 -1.39
C GLN A 35 3.00 7.88 -0.48
N THR A 36 2.20 8.94 -0.64
CA THR A 36 2.45 10.27 -0.06
C THR A 36 1.90 10.46 1.34
N ASP A 37 0.96 9.62 1.78
CA ASP A 37 0.33 9.64 3.09
C ASP A 37 1.32 9.31 4.22
N ALA A 38 1.10 9.89 5.40
CA ALA A 38 1.96 9.68 6.55
C ALA A 38 1.60 8.38 7.29
N LEU A 39 2.58 7.46 7.40
CA LEU A 39 2.46 6.24 8.19
C LEU A 39 3.71 6.02 9.07
N PRO A 40 3.58 5.30 10.18
CA PRO A 40 4.71 5.08 11.10
C PRO A 40 5.92 4.42 10.45
N PHE A 41 5.71 3.48 9.51
CA PHE A 41 6.78 2.76 8.83
C PHE A 41 7.74 3.67 8.05
N GLN A 42 7.29 4.85 7.61
CA GLN A 42 8.12 5.77 6.82
C GLN A 42 9.23 6.41 7.66
N VAL A 43 9.07 6.49 8.99
CA VAL A 43 10.18 6.84 9.89
C VAL A 43 11.28 5.77 9.79
N GLY A 44 10.90 4.49 9.71
CA GLY A 44 11.85 3.38 9.49
C GLY A 44 12.56 3.46 8.15
N ILE A 45 11.87 3.90 7.09
CA ILE A 45 12.48 4.18 5.78
C ILE A 45 13.50 5.30 5.90
N ALA A 46 13.10 6.44 6.46
CA ALA A 46 13.94 7.62 6.62
C ALA A 46 15.21 7.35 7.45
N ASN A 47 15.11 6.49 8.48
CA ASN A 47 16.22 6.08 9.35
C ASN A 47 17.11 4.99 8.73
N GLY A 48 16.72 4.40 7.59
CA GLY A 48 17.42 3.29 6.94
C GLY A 48 17.29 1.95 7.69
N ASP A 49 16.32 1.81 8.58
CA ASP A 49 16.17 0.63 9.43
C ASP A 49 15.82 -0.63 8.64
N TYR A 50 15.10 -0.49 7.53
CA TYR A 50 14.79 -1.61 6.64
C TYR A 50 16.05 -2.21 6.01
N ALA A 51 16.91 -1.38 5.42
CA ALA A 51 18.16 -1.83 4.81
C ALA A 51 19.08 -2.46 5.87
N LYS A 52 19.23 -1.81 7.04
CA LYS A 52 20.04 -2.33 8.16
C LYS A 52 19.54 -3.69 8.65
N SER A 53 18.23 -3.88 8.77
CA SER A 53 17.65 -5.11 9.33
C SER A 53 17.64 -6.24 8.31
N THR A 54 17.35 -5.96 7.06
CA THR A 54 17.24 -6.98 6.00
C THR A 54 18.58 -7.35 5.37
N GLY A 55 19.56 -6.45 5.42
CA GLY A 55 20.85 -6.59 4.73
C GLY A 55 20.74 -6.48 3.21
N TYR A 56 19.68 -5.83 2.70
CA TYR A 56 19.45 -5.55 1.28
C TYR A 56 19.78 -4.08 0.96
N ASP A 57 20.22 -3.85 -0.27
CA ASP A 57 20.24 -2.53 -0.90
C ASP A 57 18.81 -2.22 -1.38
N ILE A 58 18.14 -1.29 -0.69
CA ILE A 58 16.72 -1.00 -0.93
C ILE A 58 16.59 0.37 -1.58
N ASP A 59 16.03 0.41 -2.79
CA ASP A 59 15.61 1.63 -3.48
C ASP A 59 14.13 1.92 -3.18
N PHE A 60 13.87 2.87 -2.28
CA PHE A 60 12.51 3.32 -1.96
C PHE A 60 12.07 4.42 -2.94
N ARG A 61 11.00 4.14 -3.70
CA ARG A 61 10.43 5.08 -4.68
C ARG A 61 9.05 5.55 -4.28
N LYS A 62 8.86 6.87 -4.31
CA LYS A 62 7.58 7.50 -4.03
C LYS A 62 6.73 7.59 -5.29
N PHE A 63 5.44 7.24 -5.16
CA PHE A 63 4.41 7.33 -6.19
C PHE A 63 3.20 8.13 -5.70
N ASN A 64 2.41 8.66 -6.62
CA ASN A 64 1.23 9.44 -6.26
C ASN A 64 -0.03 8.58 -6.04
N SER A 65 -0.02 7.32 -6.48
CA SER A 65 -1.17 6.42 -6.34
C SER A 65 -0.77 4.94 -6.37
N GLY A 66 -1.62 4.09 -5.78
CA GLY A 66 -1.48 2.64 -5.88
C GLY A 66 -1.61 2.11 -7.31
N ALA A 67 -2.35 2.79 -8.18
CA ALA A 67 -2.46 2.42 -9.60
C ALA A 67 -1.11 2.59 -10.34
N GLU A 68 -0.37 3.67 -10.07
CA GLU A 68 0.99 3.87 -10.59
C GLU A 68 1.96 2.81 -10.06
N ILE A 69 1.86 2.46 -8.77
CA ILE A 69 2.67 1.38 -8.17
C ILE A 69 2.41 0.05 -8.88
N PHE A 70 1.15 -0.31 -9.14
CA PHE A 70 0.85 -1.55 -9.86
C PHE A 70 1.30 -1.53 -11.32
N ALA A 71 1.32 -0.38 -11.97
CA ALA A 71 1.93 -0.25 -13.30
C ALA A 71 3.44 -0.54 -13.25
N ALA A 72 4.15 0.00 -12.24
CA ALA A 72 5.57 -0.27 -12.03
C ALA A 72 5.87 -1.72 -11.58
N ILE A 73 4.96 -2.36 -10.84
CA ILE A 73 5.06 -3.81 -10.55
C ILE A 73 4.87 -4.63 -11.83
N ALA A 74 3.89 -4.27 -12.66
CA ALA A 74 3.60 -4.99 -13.90
C ALA A 74 4.74 -4.88 -14.93
N SER A 75 5.49 -3.76 -14.95
CA SER A 75 6.70 -3.61 -15.78
C SER A 75 7.93 -4.34 -15.22
N GLY A 76 7.88 -4.81 -13.96
CA GLY A 76 9.02 -5.45 -13.28
C GLY A 76 9.95 -4.49 -12.54
N ASP A 77 9.67 -3.18 -12.57
CA ASP A 77 10.51 -2.15 -11.94
C ASP A 77 10.40 -2.12 -10.40
N VAL A 78 9.34 -2.69 -9.83
CA VAL A 78 9.05 -2.70 -8.40
C VAL A 78 8.70 -4.12 -7.95
N GLN A 79 9.29 -4.57 -6.84
CA GLN A 79 9.07 -5.90 -6.26
C GLN A 79 8.11 -5.87 -5.07
N VAL A 80 8.13 -4.80 -4.29
CA VAL A 80 7.27 -4.63 -3.10
C VAL A 80 6.59 -3.26 -3.17
N GLY A 81 5.29 -3.19 -2.86
CA GLY A 81 4.54 -1.94 -2.91
C GLY A 81 3.60 -1.75 -1.72
N TYR A 82 3.48 -0.50 -1.26
CA TYR A 82 2.45 -0.06 -0.34
C TYR A 82 1.24 0.46 -1.14
N VAL A 83 0.10 -0.22 -1.04
CA VAL A 83 -1.04 0.01 -1.92
C VAL A 83 -2.38 -0.10 -1.20
N GLY A 84 -3.38 0.64 -1.67
CA GLY A 84 -4.77 0.50 -1.21
C GLY A 84 -5.50 -0.69 -1.84
N SER A 85 -6.57 -1.14 -1.19
CA SER A 85 -7.35 -2.32 -1.57
C SER A 85 -8.03 -2.22 -2.94
N SER A 86 -8.45 -1.03 -3.36
CA SER A 86 -9.14 -0.86 -4.65
C SER A 86 -8.21 -1.05 -5.85
N PRO A 87 -7.05 -0.36 -5.98
CA PRO A 87 -6.10 -0.65 -7.03
C PRO A 87 -5.56 -2.09 -6.93
N TYR A 88 -5.48 -2.66 -5.73
CA TYR A 88 -5.09 -4.05 -5.53
C TYR A 88 -6.12 -5.03 -6.14
N ALA A 89 -7.41 -4.85 -5.86
CA ALA A 89 -8.47 -5.64 -6.47
C ALA A 89 -8.47 -5.53 -8.00
N ALA A 90 -8.23 -4.32 -8.53
CA ALA A 90 -8.14 -4.11 -9.97
C ALA A 90 -6.94 -4.82 -10.61
N ALA A 91 -5.76 -4.75 -9.99
CA ALA A 91 -4.54 -5.37 -10.50
C ALA A 91 -4.62 -6.91 -10.49
N THR A 92 -5.09 -7.50 -9.38
CA THR A 92 -5.24 -8.95 -9.25
C THR A 92 -6.33 -9.50 -10.18
N SER A 93 -7.42 -8.77 -10.40
CA SER A 93 -8.45 -9.14 -11.39
C SER A 93 -7.92 -9.18 -12.83
N ARG A 94 -6.82 -8.47 -13.11
CA ARG A 94 -6.11 -8.51 -14.40
C ARG A 94 -5.01 -9.58 -14.46
N GLY A 95 -4.91 -10.43 -13.44
CA GLY A 95 -3.97 -11.55 -13.38
C GLY A 95 -2.57 -11.20 -12.87
N LEU A 96 -2.37 -10.01 -12.28
CA LEU A 96 -1.07 -9.67 -11.69
C LEU A 96 -0.81 -10.52 -10.44
N ASP A 97 0.28 -11.30 -10.44
CA ASP A 97 0.67 -12.17 -9.32
C ASP A 97 1.39 -11.35 -8.24
N VAL A 98 0.61 -10.90 -7.27
CA VAL A 98 1.08 -10.18 -6.09
C VAL A 98 0.36 -10.68 -4.84
N LYS A 99 1.03 -10.64 -3.69
CA LYS A 99 0.47 -11.12 -2.42
C LYS A 99 0.54 -10.04 -1.34
N ALA A 100 -0.61 -9.71 -0.74
CA ALA A 100 -0.64 -8.91 0.48
C ALA A 100 -0.13 -9.73 1.65
N PHE A 101 0.83 -9.18 2.40
CA PHE A 101 1.48 -9.86 3.52
C PHE A 101 1.47 -9.09 4.83
N TYR A 102 1.07 -7.81 4.82
CA TYR A 102 0.94 -6.98 6.02
C TYR A 102 -0.08 -5.86 5.77
N VAL A 103 -1.10 -5.74 6.61
CA VAL A 103 -2.08 -4.65 6.55
C VAL A 103 -1.54 -3.45 7.34
N THR A 104 -1.31 -2.34 6.66
CA THR A 104 -0.72 -1.14 7.24
C THR A 104 -1.74 -0.21 7.89
N SER A 105 -2.94 -0.14 7.31
CA SER A 105 -4.07 0.64 7.84
C SER A 105 -5.39 0.11 7.29
N ILE A 106 -6.47 0.48 7.95
CA ILE A 106 -7.84 0.20 7.53
C ILE A 106 -8.62 1.51 7.45
N SER A 107 -9.80 1.49 6.82
CA SER A 107 -10.70 2.66 6.74
C SER A 107 -10.80 3.40 8.06
N GLY A 108 -10.32 4.64 8.07
CA GLY A 108 -10.26 5.50 9.23
C GLY A 108 -10.81 6.89 8.91
N THR A 109 -10.21 7.91 9.51
CA THR A 109 -10.48 9.31 9.23
C THR A 109 -9.37 9.95 8.39
N ASP A 110 -8.39 9.17 7.98
CA ASP A 110 -7.23 9.50 7.14
C ASP A 110 -7.58 9.68 5.66
N GLU A 111 -8.75 9.19 5.25
CA GLU A 111 -9.36 9.43 3.95
C GLU A 111 -10.76 10.04 4.16
N ALA A 112 -11.15 11.07 3.41
CA ALA A 112 -12.45 11.73 3.60
C ALA A 112 -12.92 12.48 2.35
N LEU A 113 -14.25 12.59 2.20
CA LEU A 113 -14.88 13.55 1.31
C LEU A 113 -14.89 14.92 1.97
N VAL A 114 -14.10 15.84 1.45
CA VAL A 114 -14.11 17.26 1.83
C VAL A 114 -14.91 18.05 0.80
N VAL A 115 -15.90 18.80 1.27
CA VAL A 115 -16.71 19.68 0.44
C VAL A 115 -16.31 21.13 0.66
N ARG A 116 -16.21 21.88 -0.46
CA ARG A 116 -15.73 23.27 -0.46
C ARG A 116 -16.75 24.21 0.20
N ASN A 117 -16.25 25.17 0.95
CA ASN A 117 -17.07 26.24 1.48
C ASN A 117 -17.77 26.97 0.33
N GLY A 118 -19.08 27.24 0.46
CA GLY A 118 -19.87 27.85 -0.58
C GLY A 118 -20.32 26.94 -1.74
N SER A 119 -19.99 25.63 -1.71
CA SER A 119 -20.47 24.65 -2.71
C SER A 119 -21.98 24.38 -2.61
N GLY A 120 -22.62 24.76 -1.50
CA GLY A 120 -24.02 24.44 -1.22
C GLY A 120 -24.23 22.98 -0.78
N ILE A 121 -23.15 22.22 -0.47
CA ILE A 121 -23.24 20.87 0.07
C ILE A 121 -23.19 20.94 1.61
N ASN A 122 -24.27 20.57 2.27
CA ASN A 122 -24.38 20.50 3.72
C ASN A 122 -24.60 19.07 4.23
N SER A 123 -25.16 18.21 3.39
CA SER A 123 -25.48 16.82 3.67
C SER A 123 -25.30 15.94 2.42
N LEU A 124 -25.41 14.62 2.55
CA LEU A 124 -25.33 13.69 1.43
C LEU A 124 -26.46 13.86 0.40
N SER A 125 -27.62 14.38 0.82
CA SER A 125 -28.73 14.67 -0.10
C SER A 125 -28.44 15.81 -1.09
N ASP A 126 -27.45 16.67 -0.80
CA ASP A 126 -27.09 17.80 -1.63
C ASP A 126 -26.09 17.43 -2.75
N LEU A 127 -25.71 16.16 -2.87
CA LEU A 127 -24.70 15.70 -3.84
C LEU A 127 -25.18 15.75 -5.29
N LYS A 128 -26.52 15.69 -5.53
CA LYS A 128 -27.06 15.70 -6.89
C LYS A 128 -26.68 16.99 -7.62
N GLY A 129 -26.19 16.85 -8.85
CA GLY A 129 -25.73 17.96 -9.70
C GLY A 129 -24.34 18.51 -9.34
N LYS A 130 -23.66 17.96 -8.34
CA LYS A 130 -22.35 18.41 -7.89
C LYS A 130 -21.20 17.77 -8.66
N LYS A 131 -20.05 18.46 -8.66
CA LYS A 131 -18.78 17.98 -9.23
C LYS A 131 -17.87 17.54 -8.11
N LEU A 132 -17.61 16.24 -8.02
CA LEU A 132 -16.72 15.65 -7.02
C LEU A 132 -15.54 14.99 -7.71
N ALA A 133 -14.40 14.87 -7.03
CA ALA A 133 -13.23 14.24 -7.60
C ALA A 133 -12.61 13.21 -6.64
N ALA A 134 -11.96 12.20 -7.21
CA ALA A 134 -11.09 11.25 -6.50
C ALA A 134 -10.00 10.75 -7.45
N ALA A 135 -8.89 10.26 -6.89
CA ALA A 135 -7.80 9.70 -7.69
C ALA A 135 -8.26 8.40 -8.40
N PRO A 136 -7.91 8.19 -9.68
CA PRO A 136 -8.41 7.06 -10.46
C PRO A 136 -8.15 5.70 -9.79
N VAL A 137 -9.19 4.87 -9.68
CA VAL A 137 -9.11 3.49 -9.14
C VAL A 137 -8.60 3.40 -7.69
N SER A 138 -8.44 4.52 -6.98
CA SER A 138 -8.03 4.53 -5.57
C SER A 138 -9.12 4.00 -4.63
N THR A 139 -8.79 3.80 -3.36
CA THR A 139 -9.74 3.57 -2.27
C THR A 139 -10.78 4.67 -2.18
N ASP A 140 -10.34 5.92 -2.29
CA ASP A 140 -11.20 7.10 -2.32
C ASP A 140 -12.20 7.08 -3.48
N HIS A 141 -11.73 6.71 -4.69
CA HIS A 141 -12.61 6.62 -5.85
C HIS A 141 -13.69 5.54 -5.66
N TYR A 142 -13.27 4.37 -5.15
CA TYR A 142 -14.20 3.29 -4.81
C TYR A 142 -15.22 3.75 -3.78
N GLN A 143 -14.78 4.39 -2.69
CA GLN A 143 -15.67 4.85 -1.63
C GLN A 143 -16.58 6.01 -2.06
N LEU A 144 -16.07 6.95 -2.87
CA LEU A 144 -16.89 8.01 -3.44
C LEU A 144 -18.03 7.44 -4.30
N LEU A 145 -17.73 6.49 -5.18
CA LEU A 145 -18.74 5.84 -6.01
C LEU A 145 -19.73 5.01 -5.19
N ALA A 146 -19.24 4.29 -4.16
CA ALA A 146 -20.10 3.55 -3.23
C ALA A 146 -21.02 4.51 -2.45
N LEU A 147 -20.50 5.64 -2.02
CA LEU A 147 -21.28 6.68 -1.35
C LEU A 147 -22.38 7.25 -2.27
N VAL A 148 -22.04 7.63 -3.49
CA VAL A 148 -23.01 8.11 -4.50
C VAL A 148 -24.11 7.06 -4.73
N LYS A 149 -23.74 5.80 -4.94
CA LYS A 149 -24.69 4.68 -5.11
C LYS A 149 -25.59 4.49 -3.86
N SER A 150 -25.04 4.66 -2.66
CA SER A 150 -25.83 4.53 -1.40
C SER A 150 -26.93 5.59 -1.25
N GLN A 151 -26.80 6.72 -1.94
CA GLN A 151 -27.83 7.77 -2.01
C GLN A 151 -28.84 7.56 -3.15
N GLY A 152 -28.80 6.40 -3.84
CA GLY A 152 -29.64 6.16 -5.03
C GLY A 152 -29.22 6.99 -6.25
N LEU A 153 -28.04 7.59 -6.23
CA LEU A 153 -27.50 8.42 -7.30
C LEU A 153 -26.53 7.62 -8.16
N THR A 154 -26.29 8.13 -9.37
CA THR A 154 -25.34 7.57 -10.36
C THR A 154 -24.26 8.59 -10.71
N GLU A 155 -23.21 8.18 -11.43
CA GLU A 155 -22.19 9.09 -12.00
C GLU A 155 -22.78 10.10 -13.01
N LYS A 156 -24.04 9.95 -13.44
CA LYS A 156 -24.76 10.94 -14.25
C LYS A 156 -25.43 12.00 -13.38
N ASP A 157 -25.84 11.64 -12.17
CA ASP A 157 -26.46 12.56 -11.21
C ASP A 157 -25.41 13.38 -10.45
N VAL A 158 -24.21 12.82 -10.27
CA VAL A 158 -23.04 13.45 -9.64
C VAL A 158 -21.88 13.33 -10.62
N GLN A 159 -21.34 14.45 -11.06
CA GLN A 159 -20.17 14.43 -11.94
C GLN A 159 -18.92 14.01 -11.13
N VAL A 160 -18.52 12.75 -11.22
CA VAL A 160 -17.32 12.23 -10.57
C VAL A 160 -16.13 12.30 -11.52
N LEU A 161 -15.14 13.12 -11.18
CA LEU A 161 -13.90 13.31 -11.93
C LEU A 161 -12.82 12.41 -11.35
N ALA A 162 -12.30 11.50 -12.18
CA ALA A 162 -11.17 10.63 -11.83
C ALA A 162 -9.86 11.30 -12.28
N ILE A 163 -9.26 12.12 -11.41
CA ILE A 163 -8.04 12.90 -11.68
C ILE A 163 -7.02 12.73 -10.54
N PRO A 164 -5.70 12.88 -10.80
CA PRO A 164 -4.67 12.79 -9.77
C PRO A 164 -4.85 13.77 -8.62
N GLN A 165 -4.42 13.41 -7.41
CA GLN A 165 -4.60 14.27 -6.23
C GLN A 165 -4.07 15.69 -6.37
N PRO A 166 -2.90 15.98 -6.95
CA PRO A 166 -2.45 17.33 -7.16
C PRO A 166 -3.41 18.16 -8.04
N GLU A 167 -4.04 17.51 -9.03
CA GLU A 167 -5.05 18.15 -9.90
C GLU A 167 -6.36 18.38 -9.15
N ILE A 168 -6.75 17.47 -8.24
CA ILE A 168 -7.90 17.66 -7.34
C ILE A 168 -7.72 18.93 -6.50
N VAL A 169 -6.54 19.06 -5.84
CA VAL A 169 -6.21 20.25 -5.04
C VAL A 169 -6.29 21.51 -5.88
N ALA A 170 -5.71 21.50 -7.07
CA ALA A 170 -5.73 22.65 -7.97
C ALA A 170 -7.16 23.03 -8.41
N ALA A 171 -7.97 22.05 -8.83
CA ALA A 171 -9.36 22.27 -9.27
C ALA A 171 -10.25 22.75 -8.11
N TYR A 172 -10.05 22.18 -6.91
CA TYR A 172 -10.78 22.59 -5.71
C TYR A 172 -10.49 24.04 -5.32
N ASN A 173 -9.22 24.44 -5.33
CA ASN A 173 -8.80 25.80 -4.99
C ASN A 173 -9.31 26.85 -5.99
N ARG A 174 -9.45 26.49 -7.28
CA ARG A 174 -10.08 27.36 -8.30
C ARG A 174 -11.61 27.39 -8.23
N GLY A 175 -12.23 26.45 -7.50
CA GLY A 175 -13.70 26.31 -7.46
C GLY A 175 -14.28 25.54 -8.65
N ASP A 176 -13.47 24.82 -9.42
CA ASP A 176 -13.90 24.02 -10.57
C ASP A 176 -14.65 22.75 -10.14
N ILE A 177 -14.42 22.30 -8.90
CA ILE A 177 -15.10 21.17 -8.26
C ILE A 177 -15.68 21.60 -6.90
N ASP A 178 -16.73 20.90 -6.47
CA ASP A 178 -17.46 21.16 -5.22
C ASP A 178 -16.86 20.40 -4.04
N GLY A 179 -16.12 19.31 -4.28
CA GLY A 179 -15.48 18.50 -3.26
C GLY A 179 -14.54 17.47 -3.83
N GLY A 180 -13.73 16.85 -2.93
CA GLY A 180 -12.82 15.76 -3.26
C GLY A 180 -12.80 14.72 -2.15
N PHE A 181 -12.82 13.43 -2.54
CA PHE A 181 -12.50 12.34 -1.62
C PHE A 181 -11.02 12.09 -1.75
N VAL A 182 -10.28 12.32 -0.68
CA VAL A 182 -8.81 12.43 -0.72
C VAL A 182 -8.15 11.95 0.58
N TRP A 183 -6.85 11.60 0.50
CA TRP A 183 -5.95 11.37 1.63
C TRP A 183 -4.90 12.47 1.72
N ASP A 184 -4.07 12.48 2.77
CA ASP A 184 -3.02 13.47 2.94
C ASP A 184 -1.87 13.33 1.91
N PRO A 185 -1.28 14.46 1.45
CA PRO A 185 -1.47 15.83 1.97
C PRO A 185 -2.70 16.58 1.42
N ALA A 186 -3.41 16.04 0.42
CA ALA A 186 -4.55 16.73 -0.18
C ALA A 186 -5.70 16.94 0.83
N LEU A 187 -5.95 15.97 1.73
CA LEU A 187 -6.97 16.10 2.77
C LEU A 187 -6.75 17.34 3.65
N THR A 188 -5.53 17.52 4.13
CA THR A 188 -5.15 18.70 4.91
C THR A 188 -5.32 19.99 4.09
N GLU A 189 -4.96 19.96 2.80
CA GLU A 189 -5.06 21.12 1.93
C GLU A 189 -6.53 21.53 1.67
N LEU A 190 -7.38 20.55 1.32
CA LEU A 190 -8.80 20.84 1.05
C LEU A 190 -9.54 21.34 2.31
N LYS A 191 -9.17 20.86 3.49
CA LYS A 191 -9.76 21.28 4.78
C LYS A 191 -9.52 22.76 5.10
N LYS A 192 -8.53 23.42 4.48
CA LYS A 192 -8.30 24.86 4.67
C LYS A 192 -9.48 25.71 4.18
N ASN A 193 -10.21 25.27 3.15
CA ASN A 193 -11.37 25.95 2.58
C ASN A 193 -12.57 25.03 2.42
N GLY A 194 -12.77 24.10 3.36
CA GLY A 194 -13.87 23.17 3.32
C GLY A 194 -14.10 22.44 4.63
N LYS A 195 -15.10 21.58 4.61
CA LYS A 195 -15.44 20.72 5.75
C LYS A 195 -15.47 19.25 5.31
N VAL A 196 -15.08 18.36 6.21
CA VAL A 196 -15.30 16.91 6.04
C VAL A 196 -16.80 16.65 6.07
N LEU A 197 -17.34 16.04 5.03
CA LEU A 197 -18.72 15.61 4.95
C LEU A 197 -18.88 14.16 5.41
N VAL A 198 -17.95 13.29 5.01
CA VAL A 198 -17.94 11.86 5.29
C VAL A 198 -16.51 11.37 5.34
N THR A 199 -16.18 10.51 6.29
CA THR A 199 -14.89 9.83 6.40
C THR A 199 -14.91 8.46 5.72
N SER A 200 -13.74 7.90 5.42
CA SER A 200 -13.58 6.52 4.95
C SER A 200 -14.25 5.53 5.92
N LYS A 201 -14.12 5.76 7.22
CA LYS A 201 -14.80 4.94 8.24
C LYS A 201 -16.32 4.96 8.09
N ASP A 202 -16.93 6.12 7.89
CA ASP A 202 -18.39 6.22 7.73
C ASP A 202 -18.90 5.45 6.50
N VAL A 203 -18.09 5.41 5.43
CA VAL A 203 -18.41 4.65 4.20
C VAL A 203 -18.19 3.15 4.42
N ALA A 204 -17.14 2.78 5.16
CA ALA A 204 -16.87 1.40 5.53
C ALA A 204 -17.99 0.80 6.40
N ASP A 205 -18.49 1.56 7.39
CA ASP A 205 -19.60 1.15 8.25
C ASP A 205 -20.90 0.92 7.46
N LYS A 206 -21.01 1.48 6.26
CA LYS A 206 -22.11 1.28 5.30
C LYS A 206 -21.85 0.16 4.28
N GLY A 207 -20.80 -0.65 4.47
CA GLY A 207 -20.53 -1.84 3.68
C GLY A 207 -19.49 -1.70 2.58
N ALA A 208 -18.75 -0.58 2.51
CA ALA A 208 -17.65 -0.38 1.56
C ALA A 208 -16.29 -0.17 2.27
N PRO A 209 -15.82 -1.18 3.07
CA PRO A 209 -14.54 -1.09 3.75
C PRO A 209 -13.37 -1.11 2.79
N THR A 210 -12.30 -0.39 3.16
CA THR A 210 -11.01 -0.38 2.47
C THR A 210 -9.89 -0.69 3.46
N PHE A 211 -8.72 -1.01 2.92
CA PHE A 211 -7.48 -1.17 3.66
C PHE A 211 -6.30 -0.77 2.78
N SER A 212 -5.16 -0.51 3.40
CA SER A 212 -3.88 -0.43 2.73
C SER A 212 -2.95 -1.54 3.24
N ALA A 213 -2.09 -2.03 2.36
CA ALA A 213 -1.22 -3.16 2.67
C ALA A 213 0.13 -3.08 1.94
N TRP A 214 1.12 -3.74 2.50
CA TRP A 214 2.31 -4.15 1.77
C TRP A 214 1.98 -5.38 0.93
N VAL A 215 2.28 -5.29 -0.35
CA VAL A 215 2.20 -6.39 -1.31
C VAL A 215 3.58 -6.68 -1.88
N ALA A 216 3.84 -7.94 -2.24
CA ALA A 216 5.05 -8.35 -2.94
C ALA A 216 4.68 -9.15 -4.19
N THR A 217 5.49 -9.07 -5.25
CA THR A 217 5.34 -9.95 -6.42
C THR A 217 5.49 -11.41 -6.00
N GLY A 218 4.75 -12.33 -6.65
CA GLY A 218 4.76 -13.75 -6.31
C GLY A 218 6.16 -14.37 -6.39
N ASN A 219 6.94 -14.01 -7.41
CA ASN A 219 8.33 -14.47 -7.54
C ASN A 219 9.20 -13.94 -6.39
N PHE A 220 9.17 -12.65 -6.11
CA PHE A 220 9.95 -12.08 -5.01
C PHE A 220 9.57 -12.69 -3.66
N ALA A 221 8.29 -12.88 -3.41
CA ALA A 221 7.78 -13.50 -2.18
C ALA A 221 8.25 -14.95 -2.01
N LYS A 222 8.34 -15.71 -3.10
CA LYS A 222 8.86 -17.09 -3.12
C LYS A 222 10.37 -17.15 -2.88
N ASP A 223 11.11 -16.28 -3.56
CA ASP A 223 12.58 -16.34 -3.58
C ASP A 223 13.22 -15.64 -2.37
N HIS A 224 12.50 -14.69 -1.72
CA HIS A 224 13.00 -13.87 -0.62
C HIS A 224 12.08 -13.87 0.63
N PRO A 225 11.66 -15.04 1.15
CA PRO A 225 10.71 -15.10 2.28
C PRO A 225 11.26 -14.46 3.57
N GLU A 226 12.56 -14.61 3.85
CA GLU A 226 13.17 -14.04 5.05
C GLU A 226 13.30 -12.51 4.97
N PHE A 227 13.47 -11.96 3.76
CA PHE A 227 13.38 -10.52 3.55
C PHE A 227 12.00 -10.00 3.96
N LEU A 228 10.92 -10.61 3.47
CA LEU A 228 9.54 -10.16 3.76
C LEU A 228 9.19 -10.28 5.25
N LYS A 229 9.64 -11.35 5.94
CA LYS A 229 9.45 -11.50 7.39
C LYS A 229 10.16 -10.39 8.16
N THR A 230 11.42 -10.13 7.82
CA THR A 230 12.21 -9.07 8.47
C THR A 230 11.62 -7.69 8.16
N PHE A 231 11.22 -7.46 6.92
CA PHE A 231 10.56 -6.21 6.48
C PHE A 231 9.26 -5.97 7.26
N ALA A 232 8.41 -6.99 7.38
CA ALA A 232 7.18 -6.93 8.17
C ALA A 232 7.45 -6.68 9.66
N ALA A 233 8.53 -7.28 10.21
CA ALA A 233 8.93 -7.05 11.61
C ALA A 233 9.36 -5.59 11.87
N VAL A 234 10.08 -4.97 10.93
CA VAL A 234 10.43 -3.54 11.02
C VAL A 234 9.16 -2.68 10.92
N THR A 235 8.24 -3.00 10.00
CA THR A 235 6.97 -2.30 9.88
C THR A 235 6.17 -2.38 11.19
N GLU A 236 6.05 -3.58 11.76
CA GLU A 236 5.35 -3.80 13.04
C GLU A 236 6.00 -3.04 14.20
N LYS A 237 7.33 -3.00 14.29
CA LYS A 237 8.06 -2.22 15.32
C LYS A 237 7.57 -0.76 15.32
N TYR A 238 7.46 -0.13 14.15
CA TYR A 238 7.02 1.26 14.05
C TYR A 238 5.52 1.41 14.32
N SER A 239 4.70 0.47 13.87
CA SER A 239 3.26 0.43 14.18
C SER A 239 3.00 0.30 15.67
N GLN A 240 3.71 -0.60 16.36
CA GLN A 240 3.62 -0.78 17.81
C GLN A 240 4.14 0.44 18.59
N SER A 241 5.23 1.06 18.14
CA SER A 241 5.71 2.32 18.71
C SER A 241 4.65 3.41 18.65
N PHE A 242 4.00 3.57 17.50
CA PHE A 242 2.92 4.54 17.34
C PHE A 242 1.71 4.25 18.24
N VAL A 243 1.28 3.00 18.33
CA VAL A 243 0.11 2.61 19.13
C VAL A 243 0.38 2.78 20.63
N ASN A 244 1.55 2.33 21.10
CA ASN A 244 1.87 2.24 22.53
C ASN A 244 2.51 3.52 23.09
N HIS A 245 3.13 4.34 22.27
CA HIS A 245 3.89 5.54 22.68
C HIS A 245 3.49 6.76 21.85
N LYS A 246 2.20 7.09 21.81
CA LYS A 246 1.66 8.19 20.97
C LYS A 246 2.33 9.55 21.22
N ALA A 247 2.83 9.80 22.40
CA ALA A 247 3.57 11.03 22.73
C ALA A 247 4.81 11.22 21.85
N ASP A 248 5.47 10.12 21.45
CA ASP A 248 6.65 10.14 20.59
C ASP A 248 6.31 10.46 19.11
N TRP A 249 5.03 10.60 18.79
CA TRP A 249 4.50 10.83 17.45
C TRP A 249 3.67 12.11 17.34
N GLY A 250 3.55 12.85 18.43
CA GLY A 250 2.81 14.11 18.48
C GLY A 250 3.56 15.29 17.85
N PRO A 251 2.92 16.48 17.82
CA PRO A 251 3.54 17.71 17.35
C PRO A 251 4.90 17.96 18.04
N GLY A 252 5.90 18.36 17.24
CA GLY A 252 7.24 18.63 17.74
C GLY A 252 8.11 17.41 18.08
N SER A 253 7.57 16.18 18.02
CA SER A 253 8.34 14.94 18.26
C SER A 253 9.39 14.69 17.17
N GLU A 254 10.42 13.88 17.49
CA GLU A 254 11.45 13.51 16.50
C GLU A 254 10.87 12.68 15.34
N ASN A 255 9.87 11.83 15.60
CA ASN A 255 9.21 11.08 14.54
C ASN A 255 8.44 12.02 13.60
N ALA A 256 7.73 13.00 14.10
CA ALA A 256 7.02 14.01 13.28
C ALA A 256 8.01 14.86 12.46
N LYS A 257 9.13 15.26 13.03
CA LYS A 257 10.21 15.98 12.31
C LYS A 257 10.82 15.11 11.22
N THR A 258 11.06 13.83 11.49
CA THR A 258 11.59 12.86 10.52
C THR A 258 10.62 12.69 9.35
N LEU A 259 9.33 12.53 9.61
CA LEU A 259 8.30 12.45 8.57
C LEU A 259 8.23 13.73 7.74
N ALA A 260 8.25 14.91 8.37
CA ALA A 260 8.24 16.18 7.65
C ALA A 260 9.45 16.36 6.73
N LYS A 261 10.64 15.91 7.18
CA LYS A 261 11.85 15.90 6.33
C LYS A 261 11.73 14.91 5.18
N PHE A 262 11.11 13.76 5.39
CA PHE A 262 11.01 12.67 4.40
C PHE A 262 9.89 12.89 3.39
N LEU A 263 8.70 13.27 3.85
CA LEU A 263 7.49 13.44 3.01
C LEU A 263 7.28 14.88 2.55
N GLY A 264 7.81 15.85 3.27
CA GLY A 264 7.51 17.27 3.13
C GLY A 264 6.48 17.74 4.17
N GLY A 265 6.06 19.02 4.07
CA GLY A 265 5.13 19.64 5.01
C GLY A 265 5.79 20.01 6.33
N THR A 266 4.97 20.21 7.38
CA THR A 266 5.44 20.57 8.72
C THR A 266 5.33 19.37 9.67
N PRO A 267 6.14 19.31 10.75
CA PRO A 267 6.00 18.26 11.77
C PRO A 267 4.59 18.15 12.35
N ASP A 268 3.94 19.27 12.59
CA ASP A 268 2.57 19.30 13.12
C ASP A 268 1.54 18.74 12.14
N ALA A 269 1.70 19.01 10.84
CA ALA A 269 0.83 18.42 9.80
C ALA A 269 1.02 16.90 9.74
N GLN A 270 2.26 16.41 9.80
CA GLN A 270 2.52 14.97 9.79
C GLN A 270 1.99 14.27 11.05
N ALA A 271 2.16 14.89 12.22
CA ALA A 271 1.59 14.38 13.47
C ALA A 271 0.05 14.34 13.41
N ALA A 272 -0.59 15.38 12.87
CA ALA A 272 -2.04 15.43 12.71
C ALA A 272 -2.55 14.36 11.73
N ALA A 273 -1.84 14.10 10.63
CA ALA A 273 -2.17 13.03 9.68
C ALA A 273 -2.12 11.64 10.33
N LEU A 274 -1.08 11.37 11.13
CA LEU A 274 -0.94 10.10 11.86
C LEU A 274 -2.10 9.84 12.84
N LEU A 275 -2.67 10.87 13.47
CA LEU A 275 -3.77 10.71 14.43
C LEU A 275 -5.06 10.19 13.77
N ASN A 276 -5.19 10.33 12.46
CA ASN A 276 -6.34 9.85 11.69
C ASN A 276 -6.26 8.36 11.32
N LEU A 277 -5.09 7.73 11.52
CA LEU A 277 -4.86 6.33 11.14
C LEU A 277 -5.60 5.35 12.04
N SER A 278 -6.14 4.31 11.42
CA SER A 278 -6.67 3.12 12.08
C SER A 278 -5.77 1.93 11.77
N LEU A 279 -5.01 1.44 12.77
CA LEU A 279 -4.09 0.32 12.65
C LEU A 279 -4.66 -0.95 13.28
N LEU A 280 -4.31 -2.10 12.70
CA LEU A 280 -4.73 -3.40 13.22
C LEU A 280 -3.65 -4.01 14.12
N PRO A 281 -4.01 -4.54 15.30
CA PRO A 281 -3.10 -5.37 16.08
C PRO A 281 -2.66 -6.60 15.27
N LEU A 282 -1.39 -7.00 15.42
CA LEU A 282 -0.80 -8.12 14.68
C LEU A 282 -1.61 -9.42 14.78
N LYS A 283 -2.12 -9.73 15.99
CA LYS A 283 -2.98 -10.90 16.23
C LYS A 283 -4.26 -10.85 15.39
N VAL A 284 -4.83 -9.66 15.21
CA VAL A 284 -6.03 -9.45 14.40
C VAL A 284 -5.68 -9.60 12.92
N GLN A 285 -4.54 -9.08 12.46
CA GLN A 285 -4.07 -9.26 11.08
C GLN A 285 -3.89 -10.73 10.72
N ALA A 286 -3.33 -11.55 11.64
CA ALA A 286 -3.10 -12.99 11.41
C ALA A 286 -4.39 -13.83 11.38
N SER A 287 -5.51 -13.29 11.87
CA SER A 287 -6.77 -14.01 11.95
C SER A 287 -7.50 -14.15 10.61
N GLU A 288 -8.52 -15.02 10.56
CA GLU A 288 -9.44 -15.16 9.42
C GLU A 288 -10.18 -13.86 9.08
N ALA A 289 -10.35 -12.97 10.05
CA ALA A 289 -10.95 -11.67 9.80
C ALA A 289 -10.14 -10.80 8.82
N TRP A 290 -8.83 -11.07 8.68
CA TRP A 290 -7.94 -10.31 7.80
C TRP A 290 -7.11 -11.22 6.89
N LEU A 291 -5.80 -11.42 7.14
CA LEU A 291 -4.88 -12.14 6.24
C LEU A 291 -4.98 -13.66 6.34
N GLY A 292 -5.41 -14.20 7.50
CA GLY A 292 -5.53 -15.65 7.72
C GLY A 292 -6.78 -16.25 7.08
N GLY A 293 -6.95 -17.57 7.24
CA GLY A 293 -8.17 -18.28 6.84
C GLY A 293 -8.28 -18.68 5.36
N GLY A 294 -7.33 -18.36 4.50
CA GLY A 294 -7.35 -18.72 3.09
C GLY A 294 -8.59 -18.19 2.38
N GLU A 295 -9.47 -19.06 1.89
CA GLU A 295 -10.73 -18.68 1.21
C GLU A 295 -11.68 -17.84 2.09
N LYS A 296 -11.56 -17.95 3.40
CA LYS A 296 -12.37 -17.18 4.36
C LYS A 296 -11.73 -15.86 4.76
N SER A 297 -10.53 -15.57 4.27
CA SER A 297 -9.81 -14.32 4.57
C SER A 297 -10.68 -13.09 4.36
N GLY A 298 -10.70 -12.21 5.38
CA GLY A 298 -11.39 -10.93 5.28
C GLY A 298 -10.85 -10.05 4.18
N VAL A 299 -9.52 -10.02 4.01
CA VAL A 299 -8.85 -9.31 2.91
C VAL A 299 -9.31 -9.86 1.55
N ALA A 300 -9.34 -11.18 1.37
CA ALA A 300 -9.80 -11.79 0.12
C ALA A 300 -11.27 -11.44 -0.18
N ARG A 301 -12.13 -11.40 0.85
CA ARG A 301 -13.53 -10.97 0.70
C ARG A 301 -13.66 -9.50 0.31
N ILE A 302 -12.89 -8.61 0.95
CA ILE A 302 -12.90 -7.17 0.60
C ILE A 302 -12.44 -7.00 -0.85
N LEU A 303 -11.35 -7.66 -1.27
CA LEU A 303 -10.88 -7.62 -2.66
C LEU A 303 -11.95 -8.09 -3.64
N LYS A 304 -12.62 -9.22 -3.37
CA LYS A 304 -13.71 -9.75 -4.22
C LYS A 304 -14.88 -8.77 -4.32
N ASN A 305 -15.34 -8.22 -3.21
CA ASN A 305 -16.45 -7.27 -3.19
C ASN A 305 -16.09 -5.98 -3.92
N THR A 306 -14.87 -5.48 -3.72
CA THR A 306 -14.34 -4.32 -4.45
C THR A 306 -14.27 -4.62 -5.96
N ALA A 307 -13.78 -5.80 -6.36
CA ALA A 307 -13.73 -6.20 -7.78
C ALA A 307 -15.12 -6.29 -8.42
N ILE A 308 -16.12 -6.88 -7.71
CA ILE A 308 -17.51 -6.90 -8.18
C ILE A 308 -18.00 -5.48 -8.45
N PHE A 309 -17.81 -4.57 -7.49
CA PHE A 309 -18.20 -3.18 -7.61
C PHE A 309 -17.46 -2.48 -8.78
N LEU A 310 -16.13 -2.65 -8.89
CA LEU A 310 -15.35 -2.07 -9.97
C LEU A 310 -15.78 -2.57 -11.35
N LYS A 311 -16.20 -3.84 -11.46
CA LYS A 311 -16.78 -4.39 -12.69
C LYS A 311 -18.12 -3.74 -13.03
N GLU A 312 -19.03 -3.59 -12.05
CA GLU A 312 -20.30 -2.87 -12.22
C GLU A 312 -20.05 -1.43 -12.72
N GLN A 313 -19.01 -0.77 -12.20
CA GLN A 313 -18.60 0.57 -12.60
C GLN A 313 -17.75 0.60 -13.90
N LYS A 314 -17.59 -0.55 -14.59
CA LYS A 314 -16.80 -0.69 -15.84
C LYS A 314 -15.33 -0.25 -15.71
N LYS A 315 -14.76 -0.31 -14.50
CA LYS A 315 -13.36 0.00 -14.24
C LYS A 315 -12.45 -1.22 -14.45
N ILE A 316 -13.02 -2.43 -14.39
CA ILE A 316 -12.38 -3.70 -14.75
C ILE A 316 -13.34 -4.57 -15.57
N SER A 317 -12.82 -5.53 -16.35
CA SER A 317 -13.61 -6.44 -17.20
C SER A 317 -14.09 -7.67 -16.43
N ASP A 318 -13.28 -8.20 -15.52
CA ASP A 318 -13.51 -9.51 -14.92
C ASP A 318 -13.34 -9.51 -13.39
N VAL A 319 -14.05 -10.45 -12.77
CA VAL A 319 -13.94 -10.77 -11.34
C VAL A 319 -13.52 -12.22 -11.23
N LEU A 320 -12.49 -12.48 -10.44
CA LEU A 320 -11.99 -13.84 -10.20
C LEU A 320 -12.94 -14.60 -9.27
N PRO A 321 -13.01 -15.93 -9.39
CA PRO A 321 -13.79 -16.77 -8.48
C PRO A 321 -13.34 -16.60 -7.01
N SER A 322 -12.04 -16.52 -6.77
CA SER A 322 -11.42 -16.33 -5.45
C SER A 322 -10.24 -15.36 -5.52
N TYR A 323 -10.02 -14.64 -4.42
CA TYR A 323 -8.87 -13.76 -4.18
C TYR A 323 -7.93 -14.29 -3.09
N ALA A 324 -8.15 -15.50 -2.58
CA ALA A 324 -7.36 -16.08 -1.51
C ALA A 324 -5.86 -16.24 -1.86
N ASN A 325 -5.56 -16.55 -3.12
CA ASN A 325 -4.18 -16.72 -3.59
C ASN A 325 -3.35 -15.43 -3.56
N PHE A 326 -3.99 -14.28 -3.43
CA PHE A 326 -3.35 -12.97 -3.36
C PHE A 326 -3.11 -12.50 -1.92
N VAL A 327 -3.38 -13.34 -0.91
CA VAL A 327 -3.29 -12.97 0.50
C VAL A 327 -2.51 -14.02 1.26
N THR A 328 -1.63 -13.60 2.17
CA THR A 328 -0.86 -14.53 3.00
C THR A 328 -0.47 -13.93 4.35
N PRO A 329 -0.69 -14.64 5.47
CA PRO A 329 -0.14 -14.28 6.77
C PRO A 329 1.29 -14.79 7.00
N ALA A 330 1.87 -15.53 6.05
CA ALA A 330 3.11 -16.31 6.24
C ALA A 330 4.35 -15.46 6.56
N TYR A 331 4.31 -14.16 6.27
CA TYR A 331 5.42 -13.24 6.50
C TYR A 331 5.19 -12.30 7.71
N LEU A 332 4.07 -12.44 8.40
CA LEU A 332 3.84 -11.69 9.64
C LEU A 332 4.89 -12.08 10.70
N PRO A 333 5.34 -11.13 11.54
CA PRO A 333 6.19 -11.44 12.69
C PRO A 333 5.52 -12.44 13.63
N ALA A 334 6.34 -13.19 14.40
CA ALA A 334 5.81 -14.09 15.41
C ALA A 334 4.97 -13.31 16.43
N LEU A 335 3.80 -13.84 16.75
CA LEU A 335 2.95 -13.31 17.82
C LEU A 335 3.69 -13.52 19.15
N LYS A 336 4.00 -12.42 19.85
CA LYS A 336 4.55 -12.46 21.20
C LYS A 336 3.44 -12.57 22.24
#